data_0bd1db5a8c861b703b62475c0aed6112
#
_entry.id   0bd1db5a8c861b703b62475c0aed6112
#
_cell.length_a   1.000
_cell.length_b   1.000
_cell.length_c   1.000
_cell.angle_alpha   90.00
_cell.angle_beta   90.00
_cell.angle_gamma   90.00
#
_symmetry.space_group_name_H-M   'P 1'
#
loop_
_entity.id
_entity.type
_entity.pdbx_description
1 polymer ?
#
loop_
_entity_poly.entity_id
_entity_poly.type
_entity_poly.pdbx_seq_one_letter_code
_entity_poly.pdbx_strand_id
1 'polypeptide(L)'
;MMLLLHRQPTRDGTTLGVLSIDGVRCCETLEDAVRTDGKVYGETAIPFGRYRVMLTQSMRFRTMLPLVLDVPGFSGIRIHAGNSQRDTEGCILVGQYHTGVNLEHSRLA
;
A
#
# COMPACT_ATOMS: atom_id res chain seq x y z
N MET A 1 -2.13 18.06 -3.85
CA MET A 1 -2.68 16.97 -3.01
C MET A 1 -1.55 16.18 -2.37
N MET A 2 -1.62 16.01 -1.08
CA MET A 2 -0.61 15.23 -0.36
C MET A 2 -1.26 14.00 0.27
N LEU A 3 -0.70 12.82 -0.02
CA LEU A 3 -1.08 11.57 0.62
C LEU A 3 -0.08 11.28 1.74
N LEU A 4 -0.57 10.99 2.92
CA LEU A 4 0.27 10.61 4.06
C LEU A 4 -0.12 9.20 4.50
N LEU A 5 0.85 8.29 4.44
CA LEU A 5 0.68 6.92 4.93
C LEU A 5 1.40 6.79 6.26
N HIS A 6 0.63 6.60 7.32
CA HIS A 6 1.16 6.38 8.67
C HIS A 6 1.09 4.89 8.99
N ARG A 7 2.26 4.25 9.05
CA ARG A 7 2.39 2.82 9.26
C ARG A 7 2.47 2.45 10.73
N GLN A 8 1.87 1.32 11.10
CA GLN A 8 2.11 0.66 12.37
C GLN A 8 3.30 -0.30 12.22
N PRO A 9 3.87 -0.81 13.34
CA PRO A 9 4.93 -1.81 13.25
C PRO A 9 4.46 -3.07 12.50
N THR A 10 5.35 -3.66 11.73
CA THR A 10 5.08 -4.92 11.04
C THR A 10 4.77 -6.03 12.04
N ARG A 11 3.72 -6.80 11.76
CA ARG A 11 3.30 -7.93 12.60
C ARG A 11 2.86 -9.09 11.69
N ASP A 12 3.42 -10.27 11.91
CA ASP A 12 3.10 -11.48 11.16
C ASP A 12 3.25 -11.27 9.63
N GLY A 13 4.32 -10.59 9.23
CA GLY A 13 4.61 -10.33 7.83
C GLY A 13 3.77 -9.26 7.17
N THR A 14 2.94 -8.56 7.94
CA THR A 14 1.97 -7.58 7.45
C THR A 14 2.19 -6.23 8.15
N THR A 15 2.09 -5.15 7.39
CA THR A 15 2.16 -3.79 7.92
C THR A 15 0.84 -3.09 7.68
N LEU A 16 0.13 -2.77 8.76
CA LEU A 16 -1.13 -2.03 8.72
C LEU A 16 -0.84 -0.54 8.86
N GLY A 17 -1.71 0.29 8.32
CA GLY A 17 -1.56 1.73 8.40
C GLY A 17 -2.84 2.48 8.14
N VAL A 18 -2.73 3.81 8.13
CA VAL A 18 -3.82 4.72 7.84
C VAL A 18 -3.35 5.70 6.77
N LEU A 19 -4.15 5.86 5.73
CA LEU A 19 -3.90 6.81 4.66
C LEU A 19 -4.76 8.05 4.88
N SER A 20 -4.12 9.22 4.85
CA SER A 20 -4.79 10.51 4.91
C SER A 20 -4.51 11.28 3.63
N ILE A 21 -5.47 12.11 3.22
CA ILE A 21 -5.35 12.97 2.04
C ILE A 21 -5.53 14.40 2.53
N ASP A 22 -4.49 15.22 2.32
CA ASP A 22 -4.47 16.63 2.75
C ASP A 22 -4.90 16.80 4.21
N GLY A 23 -4.44 15.89 5.09
CA GLY A 23 -4.71 15.96 6.52
C GLY A 23 -6.02 15.30 6.97
N VAL A 24 -6.82 14.78 6.04
CA VAL A 24 -8.09 14.14 6.37
C VAL A 24 -7.96 12.62 6.18
N ARG A 25 -8.33 11.85 7.22
CA ARG A 25 -8.29 10.39 7.16
C ARG A 25 -9.18 9.90 6.02
N CYS A 26 -8.60 9.05 5.17
CA CYS A 26 -9.30 8.47 4.02
C CYS A 26 -9.68 7.00 4.27
N CYS A 27 -8.70 6.17 4.57
CA CYS A 27 -8.91 4.72 4.65
C CYS A 27 -7.77 4.07 5.41
N GLU A 28 -7.90 2.78 5.68
CA GLU A 28 -6.84 1.97 6.26
C GLU A 28 -6.05 1.28 5.15
N THR A 29 -4.81 0.89 5.43
CA THR A 29 -3.92 0.29 4.45
C THR A 29 -3.31 -1.00 4.95
N LEU A 30 -2.88 -1.83 4.01
CA LEU A 30 -2.15 -3.05 4.29
C LEU A 30 -1.03 -3.20 3.28
N GLU A 31 0.17 -3.46 3.79
CA GLU A 31 1.36 -3.69 3.00
C GLU A 31 2.09 -4.94 3.48
N ASP A 32 3.05 -5.39 2.69
CA ASP A 32 3.99 -6.42 3.12
C ASP A 32 4.84 -5.95 4.30
N ALA A 33 5.75 -6.80 4.77
CA ALA A 33 6.64 -6.45 5.87
C ALA A 33 7.58 -5.31 5.50
N VAL A 34 7.74 -4.35 6.41
CA VAL A 34 8.80 -3.35 6.32
C VAL A 34 10.10 -4.03 6.75
N ARG A 35 11.09 -4.06 5.85
CA ARG A 35 12.36 -4.74 6.09
C ARG A 35 13.50 -3.74 6.05
N THR A 36 14.41 -3.88 7.00
CA THR A 36 15.62 -3.06 7.06
C THR A 36 16.84 -3.79 6.51
N ASP A 37 16.77 -5.12 6.38
CA ASP A 37 17.90 -5.99 6.02
C ASP A 37 17.97 -6.31 4.53
N GLY A 38 17.09 -5.73 3.72
CA GLY A 38 17.04 -6.00 2.30
C GLY A 38 15.70 -6.57 1.88
N LYS A 39 15.49 -6.56 0.56
CA LYS A 39 14.22 -6.94 -0.04
C LYS A 39 14.09 -8.44 -0.17
N VAL A 40 12.94 -8.96 0.24
CA VAL A 40 12.51 -10.33 -0.10
C VAL A 40 11.47 -10.18 -1.21
N TYR A 41 11.77 -10.71 -2.38
CA TYR A 41 10.93 -10.53 -3.57
C TYR A 41 9.48 -10.97 -3.31
N GLY A 42 8.53 -10.10 -3.65
CA GLY A 42 7.10 -10.37 -3.48
C GLY A 42 6.59 -10.27 -2.05
N GLU A 43 7.46 -10.02 -1.06
CA GLU A 43 7.11 -10.05 0.36
C GLU A 43 7.63 -8.85 1.14
N THR A 44 7.92 -7.75 0.45
CA THR A 44 8.53 -6.57 1.08
C THR A 44 7.75 -5.31 0.72
N ALA A 45 7.40 -4.50 1.74
CA ALA A 45 6.84 -3.17 1.53
C ALA A 45 7.90 -2.23 0.95
N ILE A 46 7.45 -1.17 0.29
CA ILE A 46 8.37 -0.17 -0.25
C ILE A 46 9.07 0.58 0.90
N PRO A 47 10.28 1.11 0.66
CA PRO A 47 11.00 1.85 1.70
C PRO A 47 10.25 3.11 2.14
N PHE A 48 10.51 3.57 3.36
CA PHE A 48 10.07 4.88 3.80
C PHE A 48 10.60 5.95 2.87
N GLY A 49 9.81 6.97 2.61
CA GLY A 49 10.26 8.09 1.80
C GLY A 49 9.11 8.90 1.25
N ARG A 50 9.46 9.84 0.39
CA ARG A 50 8.51 10.64 -0.36
C ARG A 50 8.58 10.23 -1.81
N TYR A 51 7.40 10.01 -2.40
CA TYR A 51 7.29 9.55 -3.77
C TYR A 51 6.26 10.36 -4.51
N ARG A 52 6.49 10.55 -5.81
CA ARG A 52 5.46 11.09 -6.68
C ARG A 52 4.44 10.01 -6.96
N VAL A 53 3.17 10.41 -7.05
CA VAL A 53 2.06 9.51 -7.34
C VAL A 53 1.32 10.07 -8.55
N MET A 54 1.05 9.21 -9.52
CA MET A 54 0.35 9.57 -10.75
C MET A 54 -0.80 8.61 -10.98
N LEU A 55 -1.95 9.14 -11.38
CA LEU A 55 -3.09 8.31 -11.74
C LEU A 55 -2.91 7.84 -13.19
N THR A 56 -2.73 6.53 -13.39
CA THR A 56 -2.54 5.95 -14.71
C THR A 56 -3.37 4.68 -14.88
N GLN A 57 -3.55 4.28 -16.14
CA GLN A 57 -4.28 3.05 -16.47
C GLN A 57 -3.47 1.83 -16.03
N SER A 58 -4.08 0.97 -15.23
CA SER A 58 -3.49 -0.32 -14.87
C SER A 58 -3.96 -1.38 -15.86
N MET A 59 -3.03 -2.03 -16.53
CA MET A 59 -3.35 -3.12 -17.44
C MET A 59 -3.87 -4.33 -16.67
N ARG A 60 -3.31 -4.58 -15.48
CA ARG A 60 -3.70 -5.71 -14.63
C ARG A 60 -5.13 -5.55 -14.09
N PHE A 61 -5.46 -4.35 -13.60
CA PHE A 61 -6.76 -4.10 -12.97
C PHE A 61 -7.77 -3.47 -13.91
N ARG A 62 -7.35 -3.11 -15.12
CA ARG A 62 -8.21 -2.54 -16.19
C ARG A 62 -8.94 -1.29 -15.74
N THR A 63 -8.30 -0.46 -14.92
CA THR A 63 -8.85 0.79 -14.44
C THR A 63 -7.73 1.77 -14.10
N MET A 64 -8.09 3.03 -13.91
CA MET A 64 -7.14 4.04 -13.45
C MET A 64 -6.86 3.85 -11.97
N LEU A 65 -5.58 3.73 -11.61
CA LEU A 65 -5.14 3.56 -10.23
C LEU A 65 -3.90 4.41 -9.98
N PRO A 66 -3.70 4.88 -8.72
CA PRO A 66 -2.47 5.59 -8.37
C PRO A 66 -1.25 4.71 -8.57
N LEU A 67 -0.26 5.24 -9.26
CA LEU A 67 1.05 4.61 -9.47
C LEU A 67 2.08 5.38 -8.67
N VAL A 68 2.83 4.70 -7.80
CA VAL A 68 3.91 5.31 -7.02
C VAL A 68 5.18 5.24 -7.84
N LEU A 69 5.78 6.40 -8.15
CA LEU A 69 6.89 6.52 -9.09
C LEU A 69 8.24 6.43 -8.41
N ASP A 70 9.21 5.89 -9.15
CA ASP A 70 10.63 5.91 -8.77
C ASP A 70 10.92 5.34 -7.39
N VAL A 71 10.28 4.23 -7.06
CA VAL A 71 10.54 3.53 -5.79
C VAL A 71 11.81 2.69 -5.93
N PRO A 72 12.85 2.93 -5.12
CA PRO A 72 14.09 2.16 -5.23
C PRO A 72 13.85 0.66 -5.11
N GLY A 73 14.32 -0.11 -6.10
CA GLY A 73 14.21 -1.56 -6.12
C GLY A 73 12.84 -2.11 -6.45
N PHE A 74 11.88 -1.26 -6.82
CA PHE A 74 10.52 -1.68 -7.14
C PHE A 74 10.07 -1.04 -8.46
N SER A 75 9.08 -1.70 -9.09
CA SER A 75 8.39 -1.14 -10.24
C SER A 75 6.91 -1.55 -10.19
N GLY A 76 6.04 -0.75 -10.80
CA GLY A 76 4.62 -1.05 -10.84
C GLY A 76 3.92 -1.01 -9.49
N ILE A 77 4.41 -0.23 -8.55
CA ILE A 77 3.80 -0.09 -7.23
C ILE A 77 2.55 0.76 -7.35
N ARG A 78 1.41 0.18 -6.98
CA ARG A 78 0.12 0.86 -7.04
C ARG A 78 -0.59 0.85 -5.70
N ILE A 79 -1.55 1.76 -5.56
CA ILE A 79 -2.51 1.77 -4.46
C ILE A 79 -3.78 1.14 -5.02
N HIS A 80 -4.21 0.01 -4.47
CA HIS A 80 -5.37 -0.71 -4.99
C HIS A 80 -6.07 -1.52 -3.90
N ALA A 81 -7.22 -2.09 -4.24
CA ALA A 81 -7.99 -2.93 -3.31
C ALA A 81 -7.33 -4.30 -3.12
N GLY A 82 -7.50 -4.86 -1.93
CA GLY A 82 -7.02 -6.19 -1.56
C GLY A 82 -7.26 -6.41 -0.08
N ASN A 83 -7.22 -7.65 0.39
CA ASN A 83 -7.62 -7.98 1.76
C ASN A 83 -6.48 -8.44 2.66
N SER A 84 -5.43 -9.01 2.11
CA SER A 84 -4.33 -9.56 2.89
C SER A 84 -3.00 -9.36 2.19
N GLN A 85 -1.90 -9.64 2.91
CA GLN A 85 -0.55 -9.50 2.35
C GLN A 85 -0.33 -10.29 1.07
N ARG A 86 -1.13 -11.32 0.81
CA ARG A 86 -1.03 -12.13 -0.41
C ARG A 86 -1.39 -11.35 -1.67
N ASP A 87 -2.08 -10.22 -1.50
CA ASP A 87 -2.56 -9.41 -2.60
C ASP A 87 -1.63 -8.27 -2.97
N THR A 88 -0.52 -8.09 -2.27
CA THR A 88 0.26 -6.85 -2.39
C THR A 88 1.51 -6.91 -3.25
N GLU A 89 2.49 -7.78 -3.01
CA GLU A 89 3.79 -7.78 -3.71
C GLU A 89 4.46 -6.39 -3.72
N GLY A 90 4.37 -5.67 -2.59
CA GLY A 90 4.92 -4.32 -2.45
C GLY A 90 3.90 -3.21 -2.67
N CYS A 91 2.76 -3.50 -3.29
CA CYS A 91 1.70 -2.52 -3.48
C CYS A 91 1.04 -2.15 -2.15
N ILE A 92 0.39 -0.99 -2.13
CA ILE A 92 -0.34 -0.50 -0.96
C ILE A 92 -1.81 -0.85 -1.16
N LEU A 93 -2.34 -1.72 -0.30
CA LEU A 93 -3.74 -2.08 -0.34
C LEU A 93 -4.55 -1.12 0.51
N VAL A 94 -5.78 -0.84 0.11
CA VAL A 94 -6.68 0.06 0.85
C VAL A 94 -7.96 -0.66 1.22
N GLY A 95 -8.53 -0.31 2.38
CA GLY A 95 -9.78 -0.83 2.88
C GLY A 95 -10.35 0.11 3.92
N GLN A 96 -11.58 -0.14 4.39
CA GLN A 96 -12.22 0.75 5.35
C GLN A 96 -11.73 0.53 6.78
N TYR A 97 -11.45 -0.71 7.16
CA TYR A 97 -10.94 -1.03 8.49
C TYR A 97 -10.17 -2.35 8.49
N HIS A 98 -9.43 -2.57 9.57
CA HIS A 98 -8.64 -3.78 9.76
C HIS A 98 -9.40 -4.82 10.59
N THR A 99 -9.19 -6.11 10.25
CA THR A 99 -9.61 -7.23 11.09
C THR A 99 -8.39 -8.13 11.28
N GLY A 100 -7.81 -8.11 12.48
CA GLY A 100 -6.53 -8.78 12.72
C GLY A 100 -5.44 -8.19 11.84
N VAL A 101 -4.94 -8.97 10.86
CA VAL A 101 -3.94 -8.53 9.88
C VAL A 101 -4.51 -8.42 8.47
N ASN A 102 -5.84 -8.31 8.36
CA ASN A 102 -6.52 -8.19 7.07
C ASN A 102 -7.27 -6.87 6.97
N LEU A 103 -7.57 -6.45 5.75
CA LEU A 103 -8.44 -5.32 5.47
C LEU A 103 -9.86 -5.80 5.19
N GLU A 104 -10.84 -4.96 5.56
CA GLU A 104 -12.24 -5.18 5.30
C GLU A 104 -12.78 -4.06 4.42
N HIS A 105 -13.79 -4.37 3.61
CA HIS A 105 -14.43 -3.42 2.69
C HIS A 105 -13.42 -2.71 1.77
N SER A 106 -12.48 -3.48 1.23
CA SER A 106 -11.38 -2.96 0.44
C SER A 106 -11.86 -2.18 -0.78
N ARG A 107 -12.87 -2.67 -1.47
CA ARG A 107 -13.37 -2.02 -2.70
C ARG A 107 -14.16 -0.75 -2.44
N LEU A 108 -14.50 -0.46 -1.18
CA LEU A 108 -15.20 0.76 -0.80
C LEU A 108 -14.24 1.88 -0.39
N ALA A 109 -12.98 1.57 -0.26
CA ALA A 109 -11.94 2.55 0.08
C ALA A 109 -11.27 3.15 -1.19
#